data_f698a1e1c3a78975bf8eb0313456b937
#
_entry.id   f698a1e1c3a78975bf8eb0313456b937
#
_cell.length_a   1.000
_cell.length_b   1.000
_cell.length_c   1.000
_cell.angle_alpha   90.00
_cell.angle_beta   90.00
_cell.angle_gamma   90.00
#
_symmetry.space_group_name_H-M   'P 1'
#
loop_
_entity.id
_entity.type
_entity.pdbx_description
1 polymer ?
#
loop_
_entity_poly.entity_id
_entity_poly.type
_entity_poly.pdbx_seq_one_letter_code
_entity_poly.pdbx_strand_id
1 'polypeptide(L)'
;MNPTERLEQGGSDLLLMLPGALMTPQHMVAAGLFSALAGRRLSLDLVAPDLHAEGADNRIALQTLERDWLAPARTRYRKVWLGGISRGGQLAVSCWAGRVGAVDGLCLLAPYAGGRLTTNAIRRAGGLAKWGATGDQLDDPDVRLWHWLQSPPPAVPVFMGYGERDRFADGMSLLAQHLPLQRCEVVPGDHDWSAWLPLWQRFLDSSPFDVRP
;
A
#
# COMPACT_ATOMS: atom_id res chain seq x y z
N MET A 1 8.87 -14.48 -15.70
CA MET A 1 9.13 -13.19 -15.05
C MET A 1 7.79 -12.46 -15.03
N ASN A 2 7.29 -12.07 -13.86
CA ASN A 2 6.01 -11.37 -13.78
C ASN A 2 6.09 -10.01 -14.48
N PRO A 3 5.01 -9.53 -15.10
CA PRO A 3 4.98 -8.20 -15.71
C PRO A 3 5.43 -7.13 -14.71
N THR A 4 6.25 -6.21 -15.15
CA THR A 4 6.79 -5.14 -14.30
C THR A 4 6.94 -3.89 -15.13
N GLU A 5 6.43 -2.77 -14.61
CA GLU A 5 6.63 -1.45 -15.21
C GLU A 5 7.59 -0.63 -14.36
N ARG A 6 8.43 0.18 -15.01
CA ARG A 6 9.48 0.96 -14.35
C ARG A 6 9.56 2.37 -14.92
N LEU A 7 9.77 3.34 -14.04
CA LEU A 7 10.23 4.68 -14.38
C LEU A 7 11.49 4.94 -13.55
N GLU A 8 12.63 4.67 -14.15
CA GLU A 8 13.95 4.95 -13.57
C GLU A 8 14.45 6.27 -14.14
N GLN A 9 14.46 7.30 -13.33
CA GLN A 9 14.93 8.64 -13.71
C GLN A 9 16.16 9.08 -12.90
N GLY A 10 16.86 8.10 -12.30
CA GLY A 10 18.05 8.33 -11.49
C GLY A 10 17.72 8.86 -10.09
N GLY A 11 16.57 8.49 -9.55
CA GLY A 11 16.17 8.86 -8.20
C GLY A 11 17.06 8.24 -7.13
N SER A 12 17.28 8.97 -6.03
CA SER A 12 17.96 8.42 -4.84
C SER A 12 17.04 7.52 -4.01
N ASP A 13 15.76 7.66 -4.17
CA ASP A 13 14.72 6.93 -3.45
C ASP A 13 13.88 6.09 -4.42
N LEU A 14 13.30 5.00 -3.93
CA LEU A 14 12.42 4.12 -4.69
C LEU A 14 11.03 4.06 -4.05
N LEU A 15 10.00 4.07 -4.88
CA LEU A 15 8.67 3.62 -4.51
C LEU A 15 8.30 2.36 -5.29
N LEU A 16 8.05 1.28 -4.58
CA LEU A 16 7.40 0.08 -5.12
C LEU A 16 5.88 0.27 -5.00
N MET A 17 5.16 0.31 -6.12
CA MET A 17 3.70 0.53 -6.15
C MET A 17 2.98 -0.74 -6.59
N LEU A 18 2.26 -1.38 -5.67
CA LEU A 18 1.59 -2.65 -5.89
C LEU A 18 0.21 -2.45 -6.52
N PRO A 19 -0.10 -3.16 -7.62
CA PRO A 19 -1.40 -3.09 -8.27
C PRO A 19 -2.54 -3.59 -7.37
N GLY A 20 -3.75 -3.11 -7.63
CA GLY A 20 -5.00 -3.63 -7.05
C GLY A 20 -5.39 -4.99 -7.64
N ALA A 21 -6.40 -5.64 -7.06
CA ALA A 21 -6.95 -6.88 -7.62
C ALA A 21 -7.39 -6.67 -9.08
N LEU A 22 -7.09 -7.64 -9.95
CA LEU A 22 -7.37 -7.61 -11.38
C LEU A 22 -6.73 -6.44 -12.15
N MET A 23 -5.82 -5.72 -11.51
CA MET A 23 -5.05 -4.62 -12.09
C MET A 23 -3.66 -5.13 -12.47
N THR A 24 -3.18 -4.79 -13.64
CA THR A 24 -1.79 -5.02 -14.05
C THR A 24 -0.98 -3.72 -13.93
N PRO A 25 0.36 -3.78 -13.88
CA PRO A 25 1.21 -2.60 -13.95
C PRO A 25 0.91 -1.72 -15.18
N GLN A 26 0.56 -2.33 -16.33
CA GLN A 26 0.20 -1.61 -17.56
C GLN A 26 -1.07 -0.76 -17.38
N HIS A 27 -2.05 -1.22 -16.60
CA HIS A 27 -3.22 -0.40 -16.26
C HIS A 27 -2.83 0.86 -15.48
N MET A 28 -1.82 0.78 -14.62
CA MET A 28 -1.30 1.95 -13.87
C MET A 28 -0.59 2.94 -14.79
N VAL A 29 0.17 2.43 -15.77
CA VAL A 29 0.78 3.27 -16.82
C VAL A 29 -0.29 3.97 -17.65
N ALA A 30 -1.26 3.22 -18.16
CA ALA A 30 -2.36 3.74 -18.98
C ALA A 30 -3.21 4.79 -18.26
N ALA A 31 -3.39 4.65 -16.95
CA ALA A 31 -4.11 5.60 -16.10
C ALA A 31 -3.30 6.87 -15.77
N GLY A 32 -2.04 6.96 -16.17
CA GLY A 32 -1.23 8.15 -15.98
C GLY A 32 -0.44 8.22 -14.67
N LEU A 33 -0.36 7.13 -13.90
CA LEU A 33 0.36 7.13 -12.63
C LEU A 33 1.86 7.40 -12.83
N PHE A 34 2.45 6.80 -13.85
CA PHE A 34 3.86 6.99 -14.19
C PHE A 34 4.15 8.36 -14.79
N SER A 35 3.30 8.83 -15.71
CA SER A 35 3.46 10.15 -16.33
C SER A 35 3.27 11.30 -15.33
N ALA A 36 2.41 11.11 -14.31
CA ALA A 36 2.27 12.08 -13.22
C ALA A 36 3.57 12.26 -12.44
N LEU A 37 4.34 11.19 -12.19
CA LEU A 37 5.67 11.29 -11.58
C LEU A 37 6.70 11.85 -12.55
N ALA A 38 6.70 11.40 -13.80
CA ALA A 38 7.67 11.87 -14.83
C ALA A 38 7.60 13.39 -15.05
N GLY A 39 6.42 14.00 -14.88
CA GLY A 39 6.22 15.44 -14.94
C GLY A 39 6.78 16.22 -13.74
N ARG A 40 7.31 15.55 -12.71
CA ARG A 40 7.85 16.17 -11.49
C ARG A 40 9.36 15.96 -11.38
N ARG A 41 10.05 16.93 -10.78
CA ARG A 41 11.51 16.85 -10.56
C ARG A 41 11.85 16.15 -9.23
N LEU A 42 11.13 15.08 -8.86
CA LEU A 42 11.40 14.34 -7.64
C LEU A 42 12.57 13.35 -7.83
N SER A 43 13.41 13.20 -6.82
CA SER A 43 14.49 12.21 -6.79
C SER A 43 13.97 10.84 -6.42
N LEU A 44 12.99 10.37 -7.19
CA LEU A 44 12.21 9.15 -6.95
C LEU A 44 12.14 8.30 -8.22
N ASP A 45 12.51 7.05 -8.10
CA ASP A 45 12.22 6.02 -9.09
C ASP A 45 10.92 5.29 -8.69
N LEU A 46 10.16 4.83 -9.68
CA LEU A 46 8.89 4.12 -9.49
C LEU A 46 8.95 2.76 -10.17
N VAL A 47 8.61 1.72 -9.42
CA VAL A 47 8.50 0.37 -9.97
C VAL A 47 7.17 -0.24 -9.53
N ALA A 48 6.43 -0.81 -10.48
CA ALA A 48 5.21 -1.55 -10.23
C ALA A 48 5.40 -3.03 -10.60
N PRO A 49 5.72 -3.90 -9.63
CA PRO A 49 5.76 -5.33 -9.85
C PRO A 49 4.36 -5.93 -9.82
N ASP A 50 4.11 -6.94 -10.67
CA ASP A 50 2.91 -7.74 -10.60
C ASP A 50 3.17 -8.97 -9.71
N LEU A 51 2.50 -9.00 -8.56
CA LEU A 51 2.56 -10.13 -7.62
C LEU A 51 1.29 -11.00 -7.63
N HIS A 52 0.36 -10.77 -8.57
CA HIS A 52 -0.90 -11.50 -8.64
C HIS A 52 -0.74 -12.99 -8.97
N ALA A 53 0.31 -13.36 -9.70
CA ALA A 53 0.61 -14.75 -10.02
C ALA A 53 0.95 -15.61 -8.79
N GLU A 54 1.21 -14.99 -7.65
CA GLU A 54 1.56 -15.67 -6.39
C GLU A 54 0.33 -16.23 -5.64
N GLY A 55 -0.87 -16.15 -6.24
CA GLY A 55 -2.09 -16.78 -5.75
C GLY A 55 -2.84 -16.01 -4.66
N ALA A 56 -3.87 -16.64 -4.10
CA ALA A 56 -4.76 -16.02 -3.09
C ALA A 56 -4.08 -15.87 -1.72
N ASP A 57 -3.07 -16.68 -1.41
CA ASP A 57 -2.30 -16.58 -0.17
C ASP A 57 -1.24 -15.48 -0.29
N ASN A 58 -1.47 -14.36 0.40
CA ASN A 58 -0.55 -13.24 0.40
C ASN A 58 0.79 -13.54 1.10
N ARG A 59 0.98 -14.69 1.76
CA ARG A 59 2.27 -15.09 2.34
C ARG A 59 3.35 -15.25 1.27
N ILE A 60 3.01 -15.94 0.17
CA ILE A 60 3.93 -16.12 -0.95
C ILE A 60 4.25 -14.76 -1.59
N ALA A 61 3.23 -13.94 -1.82
CA ALA A 61 3.41 -12.59 -2.36
C ALA A 61 4.32 -11.72 -1.44
N LEU A 62 4.15 -11.81 -0.12
CA LEU A 62 5.00 -11.11 0.85
C LEU A 62 6.45 -11.60 0.82
N GLN A 63 6.67 -12.91 0.72
CA GLN A 63 8.02 -13.48 0.61
C GLN A 63 8.70 -13.07 -0.71
N THR A 64 7.97 -13.13 -1.82
CA THR A 64 8.46 -12.68 -3.14
C THR A 64 8.76 -11.18 -3.12
N LEU A 65 7.88 -10.37 -2.51
CA LEU A 65 8.10 -8.93 -2.36
C LEU A 65 9.40 -8.62 -1.59
N GLU A 66 9.63 -9.30 -0.49
CA GLU A 66 10.86 -9.11 0.29
C GLU A 66 12.10 -9.59 -0.47
N ARG A 67 12.08 -10.83 -0.95
CA ARG A 67 13.25 -11.46 -1.58
C ARG A 67 13.67 -10.79 -2.87
N ASP A 68 12.71 -10.50 -3.75
CA ASP A 68 13.00 -10.11 -5.13
C ASP A 68 12.94 -8.60 -5.35
N TRP A 69 12.34 -7.85 -4.42
CA TRP A 69 12.13 -6.40 -4.58
C TRP A 69 12.70 -5.55 -3.46
N LEU A 70 12.31 -5.79 -2.19
CA LEU A 70 12.72 -4.93 -1.08
C LEU A 70 14.19 -5.14 -0.70
N ALA A 71 14.64 -6.40 -0.56
CA ALA A 71 16.02 -6.67 -0.19
C ALA A 71 17.02 -6.13 -1.23
N PRO A 72 16.85 -6.35 -2.55
CA PRO A 72 17.72 -5.73 -3.55
C PRO A 72 17.61 -4.21 -3.60
N ALA A 73 16.41 -3.65 -3.42
CA ALA A 73 16.21 -2.20 -3.45
C ALA A 73 17.00 -1.48 -2.34
N ARG A 74 17.03 -2.05 -1.13
CA ARG A 74 17.76 -1.49 0.01
C ARG A 74 19.29 -1.42 -0.17
N THR A 75 19.84 -2.15 -1.10
CA THR A 75 21.27 -2.04 -1.44
C THR A 75 21.58 -0.92 -2.44
N ARG A 76 20.56 -0.44 -3.15
CA ARG A 76 20.70 0.52 -4.27
C ARG A 76 20.16 1.91 -3.90
N TYR A 77 19.08 1.99 -3.13
CA TYR A 77 18.36 3.23 -2.85
C TYR A 77 18.57 3.69 -1.41
N ARG A 78 18.59 5.01 -1.21
CA ARG A 78 18.69 5.64 0.11
C ARG A 78 17.46 5.36 0.97
N LYS A 79 16.28 5.43 0.35
CA LYS A 79 14.99 5.09 0.96
C LYS A 79 14.17 4.22 0.02
N VAL A 80 13.47 3.27 0.61
CA VAL A 80 12.56 2.38 -0.10
C VAL A 80 11.17 2.54 0.49
N TRP A 81 10.28 3.14 -0.28
CA TRP A 81 8.87 3.28 0.05
C TRP A 81 8.08 2.14 -0.58
N LEU A 82 7.04 1.73 0.11
CA LEU A 82 6.09 0.74 -0.41
C LEU A 82 4.71 1.37 -0.52
N GLY A 83 4.10 1.23 -1.67
CA GLY A 83 2.76 1.73 -1.92
C GLY A 83 1.87 0.66 -2.54
N GLY A 84 0.58 0.97 -2.63
CA GLY A 84 -0.34 0.10 -3.33
C GLY A 84 -1.75 0.65 -3.42
N ILE A 85 -2.46 0.15 -4.42
CA ILE A 85 -3.86 0.46 -4.70
C ILE A 85 -4.71 -0.71 -4.21
N SER A 86 -5.78 -0.47 -3.45
CA SER A 86 -6.75 -1.50 -3.04
C SER A 86 -6.07 -2.73 -2.39
N ARG A 87 -6.12 -3.92 -3.01
CA ARG A 87 -5.42 -5.14 -2.53
C ARG A 87 -3.90 -4.95 -2.48
N GLY A 88 -3.31 -4.21 -3.40
CA GLY A 88 -1.89 -3.83 -3.32
C GLY A 88 -1.59 -2.99 -2.07
N GLY A 89 -2.49 -2.09 -1.71
CA GLY A 89 -2.40 -1.33 -0.45
C GLY A 89 -2.51 -2.21 0.80
N GLN A 90 -3.39 -3.22 0.78
CA GLN A 90 -3.46 -4.23 1.84
C GLN A 90 -2.14 -4.99 1.97
N LEU A 91 -1.55 -5.42 0.85
CA LEU A 91 -0.27 -6.14 0.84
C LEU A 91 0.86 -5.25 1.38
N ALA A 92 0.88 -3.96 1.03
CA ALA A 92 1.85 -2.99 1.54
C ALA A 92 1.74 -2.83 3.07
N VAL A 93 0.53 -2.66 3.61
CA VAL A 93 0.32 -2.60 5.05
C VAL A 93 0.69 -3.92 5.72
N SER A 94 0.35 -5.07 5.11
CA SER A 94 0.70 -6.40 5.62
C SER A 94 2.22 -6.62 5.67
N CYS A 95 2.96 -6.14 4.68
CA CYS A 95 4.41 -6.21 4.66
C CYS A 95 5.01 -5.44 5.85
N TRP A 96 4.58 -4.20 6.07
CA TRP A 96 5.03 -3.38 7.19
C TRP A 96 4.58 -3.95 8.53
N ALA A 97 3.28 -4.21 8.73
CA ALA A 97 2.72 -4.68 10.00
C ALA A 97 3.25 -6.06 10.41
N GLY A 98 3.44 -6.97 9.44
CA GLY A 98 4.00 -8.30 9.65
C GLY A 98 5.52 -8.33 9.79
N ARG A 99 6.20 -7.17 9.70
CA ARG A 99 7.68 -7.07 9.72
C ARG A 99 8.37 -7.96 8.69
N VAL A 100 7.73 -8.15 7.55
CA VAL A 100 8.26 -8.99 6.46
C VAL A 100 9.45 -8.33 5.78
N GLY A 101 9.40 -6.98 5.64
CA GLY A 101 10.49 -6.21 5.08
C GLY A 101 10.56 -4.81 5.67
N ALA A 102 11.76 -4.24 5.71
CA ALA A 102 11.94 -2.87 6.14
C ALA A 102 11.56 -1.90 5.02
N VAL A 103 10.72 -0.93 5.34
CA VAL A 103 10.32 0.16 4.44
C VAL A 103 10.45 1.49 5.16
N ASP A 104 10.76 2.54 4.41
CA ASP A 104 10.95 3.89 4.95
C ASP A 104 9.68 4.74 4.93
N GLY A 105 8.60 4.22 4.35
CA GLY A 105 7.29 4.87 4.34
C GLY A 105 6.27 4.11 3.50
N LEU A 106 5.00 4.51 3.63
CA LEU A 106 3.88 3.90 2.91
C LEU A 106 3.09 4.95 2.12
N CYS A 107 2.68 4.58 0.90
CA CYS A 107 1.73 5.31 0.06
C CYS A 107 0.52 4.43 -0.27
N LEU A 108 -0.61 4.69 0.37
CA LEU A 108 -1.80 3.84 0.34
C LEU A 108 -2.94 4.53 -0.39
N LEU A 109 -3.28 4.06 -1.57
CA LEU A 109 -4.37 4.57 -2.39
C LEU A 109 -5.57 3.62 -2.29
N ALA A 110 -6.60 4.03 -1.56
CA ALA A 110 -7.79 3.25 -1.26
C ALA A 110 -7.47 1.80 -0.79
N PRO A 111 -6.63 1.61 0.23
CA PRO A 111 -6.16 0.28 0.65
C PRO A 111 -7.33 -0.59 1.10
N TYR A 112 -7.38 -1.82 0.63
CA TYR A 112 -8.40 -2.77 1.07
C TYR A 112 -8.11 -3.21 2.52
N ALA A 113 -9.03 -2.88 3.42
CA ALA A 113 -8.88 -3.14 4.85
C ALA A 113 -9.38 -4.54 5.28
N GLY A 114 -9.67 -5.41 4.32
CA GLY A 114 -10.30 -6.70 4.59
C GLY A 114 -11.82 -6.68 4.44
N GLY A 115 -12.43 -7.86 4.47
CA GLY A 115 -13.87 -8.05 4.30
C GLY A 115 -14.69 -7.53 5.47
N ARG A 116 -15.99 -7.29 5.22
CA ARG A 116 -16.94 -6.81 6.24
C ARG A 116 -17.08 -7.77 7.43
N LEU A 117 -16.85 -9.05 7.24
CA LEU A 117 -16.89 -10.01 8.35
C LEU A 117 -15.83 -9.66 9.40
N THR A 118 -14.60 -9.45 8.99
CA THR A 118 -13.47 -9.10 9.87
C THR A 118 -13.65 -7.73 10.48
N THR A 119 -13.91 -6.70 9.67
CA THR A 119 -14.04 -5.32 10.17
C THR A 119 -15.25 -5.14 11.10
N ASN A 120 -16.36 -5.85 10.86
CA ASN A 120 -17.51 -5.85 11.75
C ASN A 120 -17.24 -6.65 13.05
N ALA A 121 -16.44 -7.73 12.99
CA ALA A 121 -16.03 -8.45 14.20
C ALA A 121 -15.20 -7.57 15.13
N ILE A 122 -14.27 -6.78 14.56
CA ILE A 122 -13.48 -5.81 15.32
C ILE A 122 -14.39 -4.76 15.99
N ARG A 123 -15.34 -4.19 15.24
CA ARG A 123 -16.29 -3.20 15.80
C ARG A 123 -17.15 -3.79 16.90
N ARG A 124 -17.70 -5.01 16.72
CA ARG A 124 -18.51 -5.71 17.73
C ARG A 124 -17.72 -6.04 19.00
N ALA A 125 -16.42 -6.29 18.89
CA ALA A 125 -15.56 -6.47 20.05
C ALA A 125 -15.30 -5.16 20.83
N GLY A 126 -15.69 -4.02 20.28
CA GLY A 126 -15.40 -2.70 20.87
C GLY A 126 -14.02 -2.18 20.53
N GLY A 127 -13.49 -2.55 19.36
CA GLY A 127 -12.24 -2.08 18.81
C GLY A 127 -11.14 -3.13 18.72
N LEU A 128 -10.07 -2.80 18.02
CA LEU A 128 -8.97 -3.72 17.71
C LEU A 128 -8.28 -4.28 18.96
N ALA A 129 -8.12 -3.45 20.00
CA ALA A 129 -7.47 -3.88 21.26
C ALA A 129 -8.24 -4.96 22.03
N LYS A 130 -9.56 -5.07 21.79
CA LYS A 130 -10.42 -6.07 22.43
C LYS A 130 -10.76 -7.24 21.51
N TRP A 131 -10.43 -7.11 20.23
CA TRP A 131 -10.64 -8.16 19.25
C TRP A 131 -9.51 -9.19 19.33
N GLY A 132 -9.83 -10.46 19.07
CA GLY A 132 -8.84 -11.53 19.00
C GLY A 132 -9.17 -12.50 17.89
N ALA A 133 -8.13 -13.05 17.28
CA ALA A 133 -8.22 -14.11 16.28
C ALA A 133 -7.65 -15.41 16.85
N THR A 134 -8.26 -16.54 16.51
CA THR A 134 -7.70 -17.87 16.81
C THR A 134 -6.64 -18.25 15.77
N GLY A 135 -5.79 -19.22 16.11
CA GLY A 135 -4.63 -19.57 15.25
C GLY A 135 -5.02 -19.98 13.82
N ASP A 136 -6.11 -20.75 13.67
CA ASP A 136 -6.68 -21.18 12.40
C ASP A 136 -7.24 -20.02 11.54
N GLN A 137 -7.74 -18.98 12.18
CA GLN A 137 -8.22 -17.78 11.49
C GLN A 137 -7.08 -16.96 10.88
N LEU A 138 -5.86 -17.11 11.37
CA LEU A 138 -4.67 -16.39 10.83
C LEU A 138 -4.23 -16.88 9.44
N ASP A 139 -4.86 -17.92 8.89
CA ASP A 139 -4.69 -18.29 7.50
C ASP A 139 -5.39 -17.31 6.56
N ASP A 140 -6.47 -16.66 7.01
CA ASP A 140 -7.10 -15.57 6.28
C ASP A 140 -6.22 -14.30 6.31
N PRO A 141 -5.80 -13.78 5.13
CA PRO A 141 -4.97 -12.58 5.05
C PRO A 141 -5.65 -11.32 5.65
N ASP A 142 -6.98 -11.23 5.62
CA ASP A 142 -7.71 -10.11 6.19
C ASP A 142 -7.62 -10.13 7.73
N VAL A 143 -7.81 -11.31 8.32
CA VAL A 143 -7.69 -11.51 9.78
C VAL A 143 -6.26 -11.30 10.24
N ARG A 144 -5.29 -11.84 9.50
CA ARG A 144 -3.86 -11.76 9.80
C ARG A 144 -3.35 -10.32 9.79
N LEU A 145 -3.78 -9.49 8.84
CA LEU A 145 -3.44 -8.06 8.81
C LEU A 145 -3.83 -7.36 10.12
N TRP A 146 -5.08 -7.52 10.55
CA TRP A 146 -5.59 -6.89 11.77
C TRP A 146 -4.92 -7.43 13.04
N HIS A 147 -4.59 -8.73 13.05
CA HIS A 147 -3.81 -9.31 14.14
C HIS A 147 -2.41 -8.67 14.26
N TRP A 148 -1.71 -8.45 13.14
CA TRP A 148 -0.42 -7.76 13.16
C TRP A 148 -0.53 -6.29 13.60
N LEU A 149 -1.61 -5.62 13.24
CA LEU A 149 -1.86 -4.23 13.66
C LEU A 149 -2.14 -4.06 15.16
N GLN A 150 -2.36 -5.13 15.92
CA GLN A 150 -2.43 -5.08 17.39
C GLN A 150 -1.05 -4.80 18.03
N SER A 151 0.03 -5.14 17.34
CA SER A 151 1.41 -4.91 17.77
C SER A 151 2.27 -4.41 16.61
N PRO A 152 1.99 -3.21 16.08
CA PRO A 152 2.65 -2.72 14.89
C PRO A 152 4.16 -2.51 15.12
N PRO A 153 4.98 -2.57 14.06
CA PRO A 153 6.40 -2.20 14.13
C PRO A 153 6.56 -0.69 14.41
N PRO A 154 7.81 -0.21 14.58
CA PRO A 154 8.07 1.22 14.67
C PRO A 154 7.38 2.02 13.56
N ALA A 155 6.87 3.20 13.91
CA ALA A 155 6.15 4.05 12.99
C ALA A 155 7.04 4.50 11.83
N VAL A 156 6.47 4.45 10.62
CA VAL A 156 7.03 5.07 9.42
C VAL A 156 6.05 6.12 8.91
N PRO A 157 6.49 7.08 8.08
CA PRO A 157 5.58 8.01 7.40
C PRO A 157 4.54 7.26 6.57
N VAL A 158 3.26 7.58 6.76
CA VAL A 158 2.17 6.97 5.99
C VAL A 158 1.29 8.06 5.37
N PHE A 159 1.21 8.05 4.05
CA PHE A 159 0.15 8.72 3.31
C PHE A 159 -0.95 7.70 3.01
N MET A 160 -2.18 8.04 3.30
CA MET A 160 -3.36 7.25 2.95
C MET A 160 -4.44 8.15 2.36
N GLY A 161 -5.17 7.65 1.37
CA GLY A 161 -6.35 8.35 0.87
C GLY A 161 -7.33 7.41 0.19
N TYR A 162 -8.61 7.87 0.08
CA TYR A 162 -9.68 7.11 -0.58
C TYR A 162 -10.79 8.04 -1.07
N GLY A 163 -11.66 7.49 -1.93
CA GLY A 163 -12.82 8.20 -2.43
C GLY A 163 -13.96 8.31 -1.40
N GLU A 164 -14.65 9.43 -1.35
CA GLU A 164 -15.77 9.64 -0.41
C GLU A 164 -16.94 8.67 -0.63
N ARG A 165 -17.14 8.21 -1.89
CA ARG A 165 -18.16 7.23 -2.26
C ARG A 165 -17.61 5.83 -2.45
N ASP A 166 -16.37 5.59 -1.98
CA ASP A 166 -15.75 4.27 -2.08
C ASP A 166 -16.55 3.25 -1.27
N ARG A 167 -16.95 2.15 -1.92
CA ARG A 167 -17.73 1.08 -1.29
C ARG A 167 -17.03 0.41 -0.09
N PHE A 168 -15.72 0.63 0.06
CA PHE A 168 -14.90 0.11 1.16
C PHE A 168 -14.50 1.20 2.16
N ALA A 169 -15.02 2.43 2.03
CA ALA A 169 -14.65 3.58 2.86
C ALA A 169 -14.74 3.29 4.37
N ASP A 170 -15.77 2.56 4.81
CA ASP A 170 -15.94 2.18 6.22
C ASP A 170 -14.77 1.36 6.77
N GLY A 171 -14.26 0.41 5.96
CA GLY A 171 -13.08 -0.39 6.31
C GLY A 171 -11.81 0.45 6.33
N MET A 172 -11.66 1.33 5.37
CA MET A 172 -10.51 2.24 5.27
C MET A 172 -10.51 3.26 6.41
N SER A 173 -11.65 3.80 6.79
CA SER A 173 -11.78 4.67 7.96
C SER A 173 -11.38 3.96 9.26
N LEU A 174 -11.73 2.67 9.40
CA LEU A 174 -11.26 1.86 10.54
C LEU A 174 -9.74 1.64 10.47
N LEU A 175 -9.20 1.32 9.30
CA LEU A 175 -7.77 1.11 9.10
C LEU A 175 -6.97 2.38 9.44
N ALA A 176 -7.47 3.54 9.03
CA ALA A 176 -6.84 4.83 9.30
C ALA A 176 -6.62 5.10 10.80
N GLN A 177 -7.48 4.57 11.68
CA GLN A 177 -7.36 4.73 13.14
C GLN A 177 -6.19 3.92 13.74
N HIS A 178 -5.62 2.98 12.99
CA HIS A 178 -4.59 2.05 13.46
C HIS A 178 -3.26 2.17 12.71
N LEU A 179 -3.16 3.15 11.81
CA LEU A 179 -1.91 3.47 11.09
C LEU A 179 -1.28 4.75 11.65
N PRO A 180 0.07 4.88 11.65
CA PRO A 180 0.77 6.10 12.05
C PRO A 180 0.71 7.15 10.94
N LEU A 181 -0.50 7.61 10.62
CA LEU A 181 -0.75 8.50 9.50
C LEU A 181 -0.07 9.86 9.68
N GLN A 182 0.72 10.28 8.71
CA GLN A 182 1.09 11.68 8.54
C GLN A 182 0.00 12.47 7.83
N ARG A 183 -0.68 11.83 6.88
CA ARG A 183 -1.75 12.43 6.09
C ARG A 183 -2.79 11.39 5.69
N CYS A 184 -4.06 11.73 5.93
CA CYS A 184 -5.19 10.97 5.43
C CYS A 184 -6.09 11.90 4.62
N GLU A 185 -6.39 11.54 3.38
CA GLU A 185 -7.20 12.36 2.50
C GLU A 185 -8.42 11.61 2.00
N VAL A 186 -9.55 12.29 2.02
CA VAL A 186 -10.77 11.85 1.35
C VAL A 186 -11.03 12.79 0.19
N VAL A 187 -11.20 12.23 -1.00
CA VAL A 187 -11.43 12.99 -2.23
C VAL A 187 -12.76 12.59 -2.85
N PRO A 188 -13.39 13.47 -3.66
CA PRO A 188 -14.52 13.04 -4.48
C PRO A 188 -14.13 11.87 -5.37
N GLY A 189 -14.98 10.83 -5.47
CA GLY A 189 -14.74 9.67 -6.32
C GLY A 189 -15.16 8.36 -5.66
N ASP A 190 -15.05 7.31 -6.45
CA ASP A 190 -15.41 5.94 -6.09
C ASP A 190 -14.14 5.07 -5.87
N HIS A 191 -14.28 3.73 -5.87
CA HIS A 191 -13.14 2.81 -5.77
C HIS A 191 -12.49 2.59 -7.15
N ASP A 192 -12.03 3.65 -7.78
CA ASP A 192 -11.47 3.65 -9.12
C ASP A 192 -10.50 4.83 -9.37
N TRP A 193 -10.08 5.00 -10.62
CA TRP A 193 -9.16 6.06 -11.03
C TRP A 193 -9.68 7.48 -10.82
N SER A 194 -10.98 7.69 -10.63
CA SER A 194 -11.52 9.00 -10.28
C SER A 194 -11.02 9.51 -8.92
N ALA A 195 -10.70 8.58 -7.99
CA ALA A 195 -10.10 8.89 -6.70
C ALA A 195 -8.58 8.61 -6.68
N TRP A 196 -8.13 7.48 -7.25
CA TRP A 196 -6.74 7.04 -7.10
C TRP A 196 -5.73 7.98 -7.76
N LEU A 197 -6.03 8.49 -8.96
CA LEU A 197 -5.10 9.40 -9.64
C LEU A 197 -4.96 10.77 -8.95
N PRO A 198 -6.07 11.45 -8.53
CA PRO A 198 -5.96 12.64 -7.70
C PRO A 198 -5.21 12.42 -6.38
N LEU A 199 -5.44 11.31 -5.68
CA LEU A 199 -4.72 10.97 -4.45
C LEU A 199 -3.22 10.77 -4.71
N TRP A 200 -2.86 10.09 -5.80
CA TRP A 200 -1.48 9.94 -6.23
C TRP A 200 -0.81 11.28 -6.48
N GLN A 201 -1.47 12.18 -7.21
CA GLN A 201 -0.96 13.53 -7.45
C GLN A 201 -0.73 14.29 -6.15
N ARG A 202 -1.68 14.24 -5.20
CA ARG A 202 -1.55 14.87 -3.87
C ARG A 202 -0.41 14.27 -3.05
N PHE A 203 -0.20 12.95 -3.12
CA PHE A 203 0.96 12.32 -2.51
C PHE A 203 2.26 12.88 -3.08
N LEU A 204 2.39 12.94 -4.39
CA LEU A 204 3.59 13.47 -5.05
C LEU A 204 3.83 14.95 -4.71
N ASP A 205 2.77 15.76 -4.62
CA ASP A 205 2.87 17.19 -4.31
C ASP A 205 3.28 17.47 -2.85
N SER A 206 2.99 16.55 -1.95
CA SER A 206 3.32 16.63 -0.52
C SER A 206 4.41 15.65 -0.10
N SER A 207 5.11 15.06 -1.06
CA SER A 207 6.01 13.94 -0.80
C SER A 207 7.27 14.37 -0.04
N PRO A 208 7.85 13.45 0.74
CA PRO A 208 9.08 13.69 1.48
C PRO A 208 10.35 13.47 0.63
N PHE A 209 10.21 13.39 -0.69
CA PHE A 209 11.32 13.15 -1.60
C PHE A 209 12.00 14.45 -2.01
N ASP A 210 13.32 14.40 -2.13
CA ASP A 210 14.11 15.53 -2.57
C ASP A 210 13.78 15.92 -4.02
N VAL A 211 13.94 17.19 -4.36
CA VAL A 211 13.83 17.67 -5.73
C VAL A 211 15.17 17.46 -6.41
N ARG A 212 15.15 16.92 -7.61
CA ARG A 212 16.36 16.79 -8.43
C ARG A 212 16.87 18.16 -8.84
N PRO A 213 18.19 18.36 -8.85
CA PRO A 213 18.80 19.61 -9.26
C PRO A 213 18.46 20.04 -10.71
#